data_639fc42d4ba875ea96d8827c19eae600
#
_entry.id   639fc42d4ba875ea96d8827c19eae600
#
_cell.length_a   1.000
_cell.length_b   1.000
_cell.length_c   1.000
_cell.angle_alpha   90.00
_cell.angle_beta   90.00
_cell.angle_gamma   90.00
#
_symmetry.space_group_name_H-M   'P 1'
#
loop_
_entity.id
_entity.type
_entity.pdbx_description
1 polymer ?
#
loop_
_entity_poly.entity_id
_entity_poly.type
_entity_poly.pdbx_seq_one_letter_code
_entity_poly.pdbx_strand_id
1 'polypeptide(L)'
;MFSRTITTLNFEGNTVRILTGKGDQVLSWDSLSFPDKHMTQGLIHKPDAVSERLKQWLDEHGGGRRVYTSVTDQRSVHRMLTLPAIDEKLLDETIQRKAKQEFALPIEDVDLSWEIVDHSSNQYRIYVLAVPKQIIDRQMETIQLANLKIQAMRSKSLALIKAANHPQALIINLEPYSMAVIIVVDGIPVIVRTVPLESGDLPREAKLDLLQQELTRTTKFYNESNKQNRLPEDTPLFPTGSLFEPLPVEERLMDRPSLTDRLKARTPYPVRGYKPALTIPPKMRLMQFAVNLGLFPTDNQ
;
A
#
# COMPACT_ATOMS: atom_id res chain seq x y z
N MET A 1 14.25 16.77 22.14
CA MET A 1 13.90 15.33 22.20
C MET A 1 14.68 14.67 21.05
N PHE A 2 15.59 13.73 21.33
CA PHE A 2 16.36 13.08 20.27
C PHE A 2 15.41 12.16 19.50
N SER A 3 15.04 12.55 18.29
CA SER A 3 14.23 11.71 17.40
C SER A 3 14.98 10.38 17.16
N ARG A 4 14.29 9.25 17.39
CA ARG A 4 14.88 7.92 17.20
C ARG A 4 14.84 7.55 15.71
N THR A 5 15.83 6.80 15.26
CA THR A 5 15.81 6.24 13.91
C THR A 5 14.67 5.22 13.79
N ILE A 6 13.91 5.35 12.74
CA ILE A 6 12.76 4.50 12.39
C ILE A 6 13.09 3.77 11.11
N THR A 7 12.66 2.51 11.03
CA THR A 7 12.76 1.70 9.81
C THR A 7 11.35 1.39 9.30
N THR A 8 11.14 1.54 8.00
CA THR A 8 9.90 1.10 7.35
C THR A 8 10.20 -0.03 6.36
N LEU A 9 9.35 -1.05 6.35
CA LEU A 9 9.46 -2.21 5.47
C LEU A 9 8.20 -2.35 4.62
N ASN A 10 8.40 -2.54 3.30
CA ASN A 10 7.33 -2.87 2.37
C ASN A 10 7.68 -4.15 1.62
N PHE A 11 6.87 -5.19 1.82
CA PHE A 11 7.00 -6.50 1.16
C PHE A 11 6.17 -6.49 -0.13
N GLU A 12 6.84 -6.50 -1.28
CA GLU A 12 6.21 -6.39 -2.60
C GLU A 12 6.78 -7.39 -3.61
N GLY A 13 5.93 -8.25 -4.15
CA GLY A 13 6.37 -9.28 -5.08
C GLY A 13 7.40 -10.21 -4.43
N ASN A 14 8.61 -10.22 -4.94
CA ASN A 14 9.77 -10.92 -4.38
C ASN A 14 10.82 -9.92 -3.81
N THR A 15 10.40 -8.73 -3.41
CA THR A 15 11.30 -7.65 -2.99
C THR A 15 10.85 -7.09 -1.65
N VAL A 16 11.81 -6.78 -0.77
CA VAL A 16 11.58 -5.98 0.43
C VAL A 16 12.21 -4.62 0.26
N ARG A 17 11.40 -3.57 0.31
CA ARG A 17 11.89 -2.19 0.30
C ARG A 17 12.06 -1.71 1.71
N ILE A 18 13.26 -1.22 2.01
CA ILE A 18 13.67 -0.71 3.30
C ILE A 18 13.89 0.80 3.17
N LEU A 19 13.38 1.55 4.14
CA LEU A 19 13.70 2.95 4.29
C LEU A 19 13.95 3.24 5.76
N THR A 20 15.05 3.91 6.06
CA THR A 20 15.35 4.41 7.41
C THR A 20 15.31 5.92 7.42
N GLY A 21 14.84 6.49 8.50
CA GLY A 21 14.75 7.93 8.65
C GLY A 21 14.79 8.35 10.12
N LYS A 22 15.04 9.65 10.33
CA LYS A 22 15.08 10.27 11.65
C LYS A 22 14.51 11.68 11.56
N GLY A 23 13.51 11.98 12.38
CA GLY A 23 12.78 13.24 12.25
C GLY A 23 12.09 13.33 10.90
N ASP A 24 12.39 14.35 10.14
CA ASP A 24 11.89 14.62 8.79
C ASP A 24 12.88 14.20 7.67
N GLN A 25 13.96 13.49 8.00
CA GLN A 25 15.01 13.14 7.03
C GLN A 25 15.04 11.66 6.72
N VAL A 26 15.10 11.30 5.44
CA VAL A 26 15.46 9.97 4.98
C VAL A 26 16.98 9.81 5.09
N LEU A 27 17.41 8.72 5.75
CA LEU A 27 18.85 8.42 5.97
C LEU A 27 19.38 7.40 4.96
N SER A 28 18.67 6.27 4.81
CA SER A 28 19.07 5.19 3.93
C SER A 28 17.83 4.51 3.34
N TRP A 29 17.95 3.95 2.15
CA TRP A 29 16.89 3.20 1.50
C TRP A 29 17.48 2.17 0.54
N ASP A 30 16.78 1.07 0.35
CA ASP A 30 17.17 0.02 -0.57
C ASP A 30 15.99 -0.87 -0.96
N SER A 31 16.22 -1.70 -1.97
CA SER A 31 15.26 -2.66 -2.50
C SER A 31 15.93 -4.03 -2.62
N LEU A 32 15.70 -4.90 -1.64
CA LEU A 32 16.30 -6.22 -1.55
C LEU A 32 15.44 -7.22 -2.31
N SER A 33 15.98 -7.79 -3.38
CA SER A 33 15.31 -8.83 -4.16
C SER A 33 15.66 -10.22 -3.63
N PHE A 34 14.70 -11.11 -3.67
CA PHE A 34 14.80 -12.50 -3.21
C PHE A 34 14.41 -13.48 -4.32
N PRO A 35 14.99 -14.68 -4.33
CA PRO A 35 14.48 -15.75 -5.18
C PRO A 35 13.01 -16.08 -4.86
N ASP A 36 12.22 -16.47 -5.86
CA ASP A 36 10.79 -16.77 -5.69
C ASP A 36 10.52 -17.86 -4.65
N LYS A 37 11.45 -18.83 -4.51
CA LYS A 37 11.39 -19.83 -3.44
C LYS A 37 11.51 -19.28 -2.02
N HIS A 38 11.97 -18.04 -1.85
CA HIS A 38 12.06 -17.35 -0.56
C HIS A 38 10.88 -16.42 -0.35
N MET A 39 10.45 -15.72 -1.40
CA MET A 39 9.36 -14.76 -1.34
C MET A 39 8.72 -14.58 -2.72
N THR A 40 7.39 -14.66 -2.80
CA THR A 40 6.62 -14.48 -4.03
C THR A 40 5.31 -13.75 -3.74
N GLN A 41 4.96 -12.75 -4.55
CA GLN A 41 3.73 -11.96 -4.39
C GLN A 41 3.54 -11.36 -2.98
N GLY A 42 4.63 -10.99 -2.32
CA GLY A 42 4.62 -10.47 -0.95
C GLY A 42 4.47 -11.55 0.13
N LEU A 43 4.30 -12.82 -0.24
CA LEU A 43 4.24 -13.95 0.69
C LEU A 43 5.64 -14.51 0.94
N ILE A 44 6.01 -14.58 2.21
CA ILE A 44 7.33 -15.07 2.66
C ILE A 44 7.25 -16.59 2.85
N HIS A 45 8.05 -17.32 2.09
CA HIS A 45 8.15 -18.79 2.17
C HIS A 45 9.30 -19.24 3.08
N LYS A 46 10.37 -18.43 3.16
CA LYS A 46 11.58 -18.71 3.94
C LYS A 46 11.95 -17.52 4.84
N PRO A 47 11.29 -17.42 6.03
CA PRO A 47 11.54 -16.33 6.98
C PRO A 47 13.01 -16.16 7.35
N ASP A 48 13.74 -17.28 7.60
CA ASP A 48 15.17 -17.25 7.94
C ASP A 48 16.02 -16.53 6.89
N ALA A 49 15.85 -16.92 5.61
CA ALA A 49 16.64 -16.36 4.52
C ALA A 49 16.34 -14.87 4.27
N VAL A 50 15.07 -14.47 4.46
CA VAL A 50 14.67 -13.07 4.31
C VAL A 50 15.17 -12.25 5.49
N SER A 51 15.04 -12.77 6.72
CA SER A 51 15.48 -12.08 7.95
C SER A 51 16.99 -11.88 8.00
N GLU A 52 17.79 -12.87 7.60
CA GLU A 52 19.24 -12.78 7.54
C GLU A 52 19.70 -11.63 6.63
N ARG A 53 19.11 -11.52 5.45
CA ARG A 53 19.41 -10.45 4.50
C ARG A 53 18.98 -9.07 5.00
N LEU A 54 17.83 -8.99 5.68
CA LEU A 54 17.36 -7.76 6.32
C LEU A 54 18.30 -7.32 7.42
N LYS A 55 18.72 -8.25 8.27
CA LYS A 55 19.65 -8.00 9.38
C LYS A 55 21.00 -7.50 8.85
N GLN A 56 21.57 -8.19 7.86
CA GLN A 56 22.82 -7.78 7.22
C GLN A 56 22.73 -6.33 6.72
N TRP A 57 21.67 -6.00 5.96
CA TRP A 57 21.51 -4.64 5.43
C TRP A 57 21.43 -3.58 6.55
N LEU A 58 20.69 -3.87 7.61
CA LEU A 58 20.54 -2.95 8.74
C LEU A 58 21.84 -2.75 9.52
N ASP A 59 22.62 -3.79 9.68
CA ASP A 59 23.94 -3.72 10.35
C ASP A 59 24.94 -2.87 9.52
N GLU A 60 24.87 -2.97 8.19
CA GLU A 60 25.72 -2.19 7.27
C GLU A 60 25.28 -0.71 7.16
N HIS A 61 23.98 -0.41 7.25
CA HIS A 61 23.43 0.92 6.97
C HIS A 61 22.88 1.66 8.19
N GLY A 62 22.93 1.06 9.38
CA GLY A 62 22.59 1.74 10.63
C GLY A 62 21.10 1.99 10.82
N GLY A 63 20.25 1.04 10.52
CA GLY A 63 18.79 1.15 10.71
C GLY A 63 18.31 1.15 12.16
N GLY A 64 17.15 1.75 12.42
CA GLY A 64 16.46 1.66 13.71
C GLY A 64 15.82 0.29 13.89
N ARG A 65 15.83 -0.23 15.14
CA ARG A 65 15.18 -1.52 15.42
C ARG A 65 13.66 -1.44 15.55
N ARG A 66 13.09 -0.24 15.56
CA ARG A 66 11.63 -0.03 15.54
C ARG A 66 11.14 0.01 14.11
N VAL A 67 10.19 -0.87 13.78
CA VAL A 67 9.73 -1.07 12.42
C VAL A 67 8.25 -0.76 12.27
N TYR A 68 7.93 0.02 11.26
CA TYR A 68 6.59 0.14 10.69
C TYR A 68 6.57 -0.63 9.37
N THR A 69 5.60 -1.51 9.18
CA THR A 69 5.58 -2.38 8.00
C THR A 69 4.23 -2.36 7.31
N SER A 70 4.26 -2.58 5.99
CA SER A 70 3.03 -2.79 5.24
C SER A 70 2.70 -4.27 5.13
N VAL A 71 1.41 -4.56 5.14
CA VAL A 71 0.86 -5.85 4.72
C VAL A 71 0.35 -5.72 3.30
N THR A 72 0.58 -6.73 2.48
CA THR A 72 0.09 -6.76 1.10
C THR A 72 -1.43 -6.75 1.05
N ASP A 73 -2.01 -5.98 0.12
CA ASP A 73 -3.45 -5.99 -0.13
C ASP A 73 -3.87 -7.17 -1.03
N GLN A 74 -2.92 -7.93 -1.57
CA GLN A 74 -3.23 -9.18 -2.25
C GLN A 74 -3.81 -10.18 -1.27
N ARG A 75 -4.94 -10.79 -1.63
CA ARG A 75 -5.70 -11.70 -0.77
C ARG A 75 -6.34 -11.06 0.47
N SER A 76 -6.16 -9.76 0.68
CA SER A 76 -6.87 -9.03 1.73
C SER A 76 -8.25 -8.58 1.23
N VAL A 77 -9.21 -8.48 2.14
CA VAL A 77 -10.54 -7.98 1.83
C VAL A 77 -10.75 -6.65 2.52
N HIS A 78 -11.10 -5.64 1.74
CA HIS A 78 -11.45 -4.31 2.21
C HIS A 78 -12.95 -4.10 2.05
N ARG A 79 -13.65 -3.72 3.10
CA ARG A 79 -15.10 -3.48 3.06
C ARG A 79 -15.49 -2.27 3.90
N MET A 80 -16.49 -1.58 3.41
CA MET A 80 -17.23 -0.60 4.18
C MET A 80 -18.50 -1.26 4.69
N LEU A 81 -18.64 -1.41 6.00
CA LEU A 81 -19.85 -1.90 6.64
C LEU A 81 -20.67 -0.72 7.18
N THR A 82 -21.99 -0.83 7.07
CA THR A 82 -22.92 0.06 7.75
C THR A 82 -23.65 -0.74 8.82
N LEU A 83 -23.55 -0.31 10.08
CA LEU A 83 -24.22 -0.91 11.22
C LEU A 83 -25.14 0.13 11.88
N PRO A 84 -26.28 -0.26 12.44
CA PRO A 84 -27.06 0.63 13.29
C PRO A 84 -26.22 1.07 14.48
N ALA A 85 -26.54 2.23 15.06
CA ALA A 85 -25.90 2.68 16.30
C ALA A 85 -26.23 1.68 17.41
N ILE A 86 -25.17 1.00 17.90
CA ILE A 86 -25.21 0.01 18.98
C ILE A 86 -24.17 0.40 20.04
N ASP A 87 -24.22 -0.23 21.21
CA ASP A 87 -23.18 -0.05 22.24
C ASP A 87 -21.80 -0.43 21.65
N GLU A 88 -20.82 0.45 21.83
CA GLU A 88 -19.44 0.24 21.32
C GLU A 88 -18.85 -1.09 21.80
N LYS A 89 -19.25 -1.58 22.99
CA LYS A 89 -18.81 -2.87 23.52
C LYS A 89 -19.28 -4.06 22.68
N LEU A 90 -20.33 -3.89 21.88
CA LEU A 90 -20.90 -4.92 21.01
C LEU A 90 -20.39 -4.81 19.55
N LEU A 91 -19.64 -3.74 19.24
CA LEU A 91 -19.17 -3.50 17.89
C LEU A 91 -18.28 -4.63 17.37
N ASP A 92 -17.29 -5.05 18.17
CA ASP A 92 -16.33 -6.07 17.74
C ASP A 92 -17.03 -7.39 17.38
N GLU A 93 -17.89 -7.90 18.25
CA GLU A 93 -18.67 -9.12 18.00
C GLU A 93 -19.59 -8.96 16.78
N THR A 94 -20.26 -7.79 16.66
CA THR A 94 -21.18 -7.53 15.54
C THR A 94 -20.44 -7.45 14.21
N ILE A 95 -19.26 -6.81 14.19
CA ILE A 95 -18.40 -6.72 13.00
C ILE A 95 -17.91 -8.11 12.60
N GLN A 96 -17.42 -8.92 13.55
CA GLN A 96 -16.99 -10.29 13.28
C GLN A 96 -18.11 -11.13 12.69
N ARG A 97 -19.31 -11.07 13.26
CA ARG A 97 -20.50 -11.79 12.74
C ARG A 97 -20.89 -11.31 11.33
N LYS A 98 -20.85 -9.99 11.09
CA LYS A 98 -21.16 -9.42 9.77
C LYS A 98 -20.10 -9.79 8.75
N ALA A 99 -18.84 -9.73 9.12
CA ALA A 99 -17.71 -10.14 8.28
C ALA A 99 -17.82 -11.62 7.87
N LYS A 100 -18.20 -12.49 8.80
CA LYS A 100 -18.45 -13.93 8.52
C LYS A 100 -19.55 -14.15 7.48
N GLN A 101 -20.54 -13.26 7.43
CA GLN A 101 -21.64 -13.36 6.45
C GLN A 101 -21.27 -12.78 5.08
N GLU A 102 -20.45 -11.73 5.04
CA GLU A 102 -20.19 -10.95 3.82
C GLU A 102 -18.86 -11.28 3.14
N PHE A 103 -17.90 -11.85 3.88
CA PHE A 103 -16.59 -12.17 3.32
C PHE A 103 -16.57 -13.60 2.81
N ALA A 104 -16.03 -13.77 1.60
CA ALA A 104 -15.84 -15.11 1.01
C ALA A 104 -14.61 -15.84 1.60
N LEU A 105 -14.15 -15.46 2.80
CA LEU A 105 -13.00 -16.04 3.49
C LEU A 105 -13.45 -16.64 4.83
N PRO A 106 -12.91 -17.80 5.23
CA PRO A 106 -13.10 -18.33 6.57
C PRO A 106 -12.59 -17.32 7.61
N ILE A 107 -13.46 -16.85 8.48
CA ILE A 107 -13.11 -15.80 9.47
C ILE A 107 -12.02 -16.26 10.44
N GLU A 108 -11.96 -17.57 10.70
CA GLU A 108 -10.94 -18.22 11.54
C GLU A 108 -9.52 -18.12 10.96
N ASP A 109 -9.40 -17.97 9.64
CA ASP A 109 -8.12 -17.90 8.93
C ASP A 109 -7.65 -16.47 8.63
N VAL A 110 -8.41 -15.46 9.09
CA VAL A 110 -8.07 -14.06 8.88
C VAL A 110 -7.96 -13.27 10.18
N ASP A 111 -7.11 -12.27 10.19
CA ASP A 111 -7.10 -11.21 11.18
C ASP A 111 -7.98 -10.06 10.70
N LEU A 112 -8.93 -9.66 11.53
CA LEU A 112 -9.80 -8.52 11.27
C LEU A 112 -9.26 -7.29 12.00
N SER A 113 -9.19 -6.20 11.25
CA SER A 113 -8.97 -4.86 11.78
C SER A 113 -10.09 -3.95 11.28
N TRP A 114 -10.55 -3.04 12.13
CA TRP A 114 -11.63 -2.15 11.76
C TRP A 114 -11.49 -0.77 12.40
N GLU A 115 -12.11 0.22 11.77
CA GLU A 115 -12.13 1.60 12.25
C GLU A 115 -13.49 2.23 11.92
N ILE A 116 -14.04 2.98 12.88
CA ILE A 116 -15.23 3.80 12.64
C ILE A 116 -14.76 5.00 11.83
N VAL A 117 -15.26 5.13 10.62
CA VAL A 117 -14.88 6.20 9.69
C VAL A 117 -15.90 7.33 9.62
N ASP A 118 -17.13 7.04 10.03
CA ASP A 118 -18.20 8.02 10.12
C ASP A 118 -19.24 7.56 11.15
N HIS A 119 -19.78 8.51 11.89
CA HIS A 119 -20.75 8.29 12.94
C HIS A 119 -21.89 9.29 12.79
N SER A 120 -23.06 8.81 12.43
CA SER A 120 -24.31 9.56 12.51
C SER A 120 -25.14 9.12 13.72
N SER A 121 -26.14 9.90 14.10
CA SER A 121 -26.99 9.62 15.27
C SER A 121 -27.65 8.23 15.26
N ASN A 122 -27.70 7.56 14.11
CA ASN A 122 -28.43 6.30 13.96
C ASN A 122 -27.62 5.17 13.33
N GLN A 123 -26.38 5.42 12.86
CA GLN A 123 -25.57 4.38 12.22
C GLN A 123 -24.07 4.68 12.26
N TYR A 124 -23.28 3.62 12.28
CA TYR A 124 -21.83 3.63 12.09
C TYR A 124 -21.49 3.24 10.66
N ARG A 125 -20.56 3.98 10.03
CA ARG A 125 -19.82 3.50 8.85
C ARG A 125 -18.46 3.02 9.31
N ILE A 126 -18.15 1.77 9.04
CA ILE A 126 -16.98 1.08 9.57
C ILE A 126 -16.17 0.54 8.40
N TYR A 127 -14.92 0.95 8.32
CA TYR A 127 -13.97 0.33 7.42
C TYR A 127 -13.42 -0.93 8.05
N VAL A 128 -13.50 -2.05 7.34
CA VAL A 128 -13.01 -3.35 7.81
C VAL A 128 -11.99 -3.89 6.84
N LEU A 129 -10.87 -4.34 7.39
CA LEU A 129 -9.79 -5.03 6.70
C LEU A 129 -9.66 -6.45 7.25
N ALA A 130 -9.75 -7.43 6.35
CA ALA A 130 -9.46 -8.83 6.66
C ALA A 130 -8.18 -9.27 5.93
N VAL A 131 -7.19 -9.75 6.68
CA VAL A 131 -5.91 -10.22 6.15
C VAL A 131 -5.71 -11.68 6.53
N PRO A 132 -5.34 -12.59 5.61
CA PRO A 132 -5.03 -13.96 5.96
C PRO A 132 -3.93 -14.03 7.04
N LYS A 133 -4.19 -14.75 8.14
CA LYS A 133 -3.27 -14.90 9.27
C LYS A 133 -1.89 -15.36 8.84
N GLN A 134 -1.82 -16.29 7.91
CA GLN A 134 -0.55 -16.79 7.38
C GLN A 134 0.37 -15.68 6.86
N ILE A 135 -0.19 -14.64 6.24
CA ILE A 135 0.61 -13.50 5.73
C ILE A 135 1.20 -12.73 6.90
N ILE A 136 0.39 -12.43 7.90
CA ILE A 136 0.80 -11.68 9.09
C ILE A 136 1.83 -12.48 9.89
N ASP A 137 1.56 -13.75 10.17
CA ASP A 137 2.43 -14.61 10.95
C ASP A 137 3.83 -14.75 10.33
N ARG A 138 3.90 -15.03 9.02
CA ARG A 138 5.18 -15.14 8.32
C ARG A 138 5.97 -13.84 8.29
N GLN A 139 5.27 -12.73 8.15
CA GLN A 139 5.89 -11.41 8.19
C GLN A 139 6.39 -11.06 9.59
N MET A 140 5.60 -11.34 10.62
CA MET A 140 5.99 -11.16 12.04
C MET A 140 7.20 -12.01 12.39
N GLU A 141 7.18 -13.29 12.04
CA GLU A 141 8.30 -14.23 12.24
C GLU A 141 9.58 -13.68 11.59
N THR A 142 9.51 -13.25 10.32
CA THR A 142 10.65 -12.70 9.59
C THR A 142 11.24 -11.47 10.29
N ILE A 143 10.38 -10.55 10.72
CA ILE A 143 10.80 -9.30 11.37
C ILE A 143 11.41 -9.60 12.74
N GLN A 144 10.84 -10.54 13.50
CA GLN A 144 11.38 -10.98 14.80
C GLN A 144 12.75 -11.66 14.66
N LEU A 145 12.91 -12.55 13.68
CA LEU A 145 14.18 -13.21 13.38
C LEU A 145 15.27 -12.20 12.97
N ALA A 146 14.90 -11.08 12.36
CA ALA A 146 15.82 -9.99 12.07
C ALA A 146 16.16 -9.11 13.30
N ASN A 147 15.72 -9.49 14.53
CA ASN A 147 15.87 -8.71 15.77
C ASN A 147 15.22 -7.30 15.68
N LEU A 148 14.13 -7.19 14.98
CA LEU A 148 13.36 -5.95 14.82
C LEU A 148 12.09 -5.99 15.67
N LYS A 149 11.64 -4.81 16.12
CA LYS A 149 10.43 -4.65 16.93
C LYS A 149 9.35 -3.93 16.15
N ILE A 150 8.30 -4.63 15.81
CA ILE A 150 7.13 -4.08 15.12
C ILE A 150 6.45 -3.04 16.01
N GLN A 151 6.23 -1.86 15.47
CA GLN A 151 5.46 -0.77 16.08
C GLN A 151 4.04 -0.73 15.52
N ALA A 152 3.90 -0.92 14.22
CA ALA A 152 2.62 -1.03 13.55
C ALA A 152 2.76 -1.81 12.24
N MET A 153 1.68 -2.52 11.89
CA MET A 153 1.45 -3.11 10.58
C MET A 153 0.23 -2.42 9.96
N ARG A 154 0.35 -1.95 8.74
CA ARG A 154 -0.73 -1.25 8.01
C ARG A 154 -0.93 -1.89 6.65
N SER A 155 -2.14 -1.84 6.09
CA SER A 155 -2.31 -2.25 4.71
C SER A 155 -1.53 -1.31 3.77
N LYS A 156 -1.06 -1.86 2.65
CA LYS A 156 -0.33 -1.10 1.63
C LYS A 156 -1.15 0.09 1.13
N SER A 157 -2.45 -0.09 0.90
CA SER A 157 -3.35 0.98 0.45
C SER A 157 -3.47 2.11 1.47
N LEU A 158 -3.58 1.82 2.77
CA LEU A 158 -3.62 2.87 3.81
C LEU A 158 -2.32 3.66 3.88
N ALA A 159 -1.17 2.98 3.70
CA ALA A 159 0.12 3.67 3.61
C ALA A 159 0.19 4.59 2.38
N LEU A 160 -0.30 4.14 1.22
CA LEU A 160 -0.36 4.97 0.01
C LEU A 160 -1.29 6.17 0.14
N ILE A 161 -2.44 6.01 0.80
CA ILE A 161 -3.37 7.11 1.09
C ILE A 161 -2.69 8.16 1.96
N LYS A 162 -1.99 7.72 3.01
CA LYS A 162 -1.22 8.63 3.86
C LYS A 162 -0.10 9.33 3.09
N ALA A 163 0.59 8.66 2.17
CA ALA A 163 1.60 9.27 1.31
C ALA A 163 1.01 10.30 0.35
N ALA A 164 -0.17 10.04 -0.22
CA ALA A 164 -0.88 10.97 -1.10
C ALA A 164 -1.38 12.21 -0.35
N ASN A 165 -1.72 12.04 0.92
CA ASN A 165 -2.20 13.09 1.83
C ASN A 165 -3.27 13.99 1.19
N HIS A 166 -4.29 13.36 0.60
CA HIS A 166 -5.37 14.06 -0.07
C HIS A 166 -6.72 13.41 0.29
N PRO A 167 -7.72 14.19 0.72
CA PRO A 167 -9.00 13.63 1.18
C PRO A 167 -9.78 12.93 0.08
N GLN A 168 -9.61 13.36 -1.17
CA GLN A 168 -10.23 12.74 -2.33
C GLN A 168 -9.19 12.46 -3.40
N ALA A 169 -8.95 11.21 -3.74
CA ALA A 169 -7.88 10.83 -4.64
C ALA A 169 -8.16 9.52 -5.39
N LEU A 170 -7.58 9.41 -6.56
CA LEU A 170 -7.31 8.15 -7.22
C LEU A 170 -5.84 7.81 -7.00
N ILE A 171 -5.54 6.62 -6.49
CA ILE A 171 -4.17 6.15 -6.36
C ILE A 171 -4.04 4.89 -7.19
N ILE A 172 -3.05 4.87 -8.07
CA ILE A 172 -2.71 3.69 -8.86
C ILE A 172 -1.31 3.21 -8.48
N ASN A 173 -1.16 1.90 -8.32
CA ASN A 173 0.12 1.29 -8.05
C ASN A 173 0.43 0.29 -9.16
N LEU A 174 1.62 0.39 -9.77
CA LEU A 174 2.06 -0.52 -10.83
C LEU A 174 3.42 -1.09 -10.49
N GLU A 175 3.42 -2.40 -10.25
CA GLU A 175 4.59 -3.21 -9.91
C GLU A 175 4.81 -4.32 -10.94
N PRO A 176 5.97 -4.99 -10.96
CA PRO A 176 6.22 -6.07 -11.91
C PRO A 176 5.17 -7.19 -11.90
N TYR A 177 4.65 -7.55 -10.71
CA TYR A 177 3.75 -8.69 -10.51
C TYR A 177 2.37 -8.31 -9.96
N SER A 178 2.08 -7.02 -9.84
CA SER A 178 0.79 -6.56 -9.32
C SER A 178 0.44 -5.18 -9.83
N MET A 179 -0.85 -4.90 -9.87
CA MET A 179 -1.37 -3.56 -10.01
C MET A 179 -2.50 -3.33 -9.03
N ALA A 180 -2.70 -2.07 -8.64
CA ALA A 180 -3.81 -1.69 -7.79
C ALA A 180 -4.42 -0.36 -8.22
N VAL A 181 -5.74 -0.24 -8.02
CA VAL A 181 -6.52 0.98 -8.13
C VAL A 181 -7.22 1.22 -6.80
N ILE A 182 -7.01 2.38 -6.21
CA ILE A 182 -7.60 2.79 -4.94
C ILE A 182 -8.40 4.07 -5.18
N ILE A 183 -9.67 4.06 -4.79
CA ILE A 183 -10.51 5.25 -4.75
C ILE A 183 -10.61 5.71 -3.31
N VAL A 184 -10.21 6.96 -3.07
CA VAL A 184 -10.22 7.59 -1.75
C VAL A 184 -11.29 8.68 -1.73
N VAL A 185 -12.15 8.64 -0.73
CA VAL A 185 -13.15 9.66 -0.44
C VAL A 185 -13.13 9.94 1.05
N ASP A 186 -13.04 11.20 1.44
CA ASP A 186 -12.94 11.65 2.83
C ASP A 186 -11.73 11.04 3.58
N GLY A 187 -10.62 10.79 2.85
CA GLY A 187 -9.42 10.17 3.40
C GLY A 187 -9.51 8.65 3.58
N ILE A 188 -10.61 8.02 3.17
CA ILE A 188 -10.92 6.61 3.39
C ILE A 188 -10.88 5.86 2.06
N PRO A 189 -10.30 4.64 2.00
CA PRO A 189 -10.38 3.81 0.82
C PRO A 189 -11.80 3.24 0.64
N VAL A 190 -12.59 3.81 -0.25
CA VAL A 190 -13.93 3.30 -0.56
C VAL A 190 -13.88 2.12 -1.55
N ILE A 191 -12.85 2.06 -2.37
CA ILE A 191 -12.53 0.89 -3.21
C ILE A 191 -11.02 0.65 -3.15
N VAL A 192 -10.65 -0.60 -2.87
CA VAL A 192 -9.28 -1.12 -3.04
C VAL A 192 -9.38 -2.33 -3.97
N ARG A 193 -8.79 -2.20 -5.16
CA ARG A 193 -8.77 -3.27 -6.14
C ARG A 193 -7.35 -3.62 -6.51
N THR A 194 -6.89 -4.75 -6.06
CA THR A 194 -5.56 -5.29 -6.36
C THR A 194 -5.70 -6.46 -7.33
N VAL A 195 -4.92 -6.42 -8.40
CA VAL A 195 -4.92 -7.45 -9.45
C VAL A 195 -3.51 -8.01 -9.57
N PRO A 196 -3.32 -9.32 -9.37
CA PRO A 196 -2.04 -9.97 -9.66
C PRO A 196 -1.79 -9.94 -11.18
N LEU A 197 -0.53 -9.77 -11.57
CA LEU A 197 -0.07 -9.92 -12.94
C LEU A 197 0.61 -11.28 -13.06
N GLU A 198 0.06 -12.16 -13.89
CA GLU A 198 0.50 -13.56 -13.98
C GLU A 198 1.91 -13.70 -14.54
N SER A 199 2.37 -12.76 -15.38
CA SER A 199 3.70 -12.78 -15.96
C SER A 199 4.48 -11.52 -15.63
N GLY A 200 5.66 -11.71 -15.03
CA GLY A 200 6.67 -10.66 -14.91
C GLY A 200 7.18 -10.15 -16.26
N ASP A 201 7.05 -10.97 -17.30
CA ASP A 201 7.63 -10.74 -18.65
C ASP A 201 6.80 -9.83 -19.54
N LEU A 202 5.57 -9.46 -19.11
CA LEU A 202 4.78 -8.49 -19.87
C LEU A 202 5.52 -7.16 -20.00
N PRO A 203 5.58 -6.56 -21.20
CA PRO A 203 6.15 -5.23 -21.38
C PRO A 203 5.51 -4.18 -20.48
N ARG A 204 6.29 -3.20 -20.05
CA ARG A 204 5.79 -2.11 -19.18
C ARG A 204 4.57 -1.41 -19.76
N GLU A 205 4.53 -1.20 -21.07
CA GLU A 205 3.39 -0.62 -21.78
C GLU A 205 2.13 -1.47 -21.68
N ALA A 206 2.24 -2.76 -21.89
CA ALA A 206 1.09 -3.67 -21.76
C ALA A 206 0.54 -3.68 -20.34
N LYS A 207 1.41 -3.62 -19.31
CA LYS A 207 0.99 -3.47 -17.91
C LYS A 207 0.27 -2.13 -17.66
N LEU A 208 0.72 -1.04 -18.29
CA LEU A 208 0.03 0.25 -18.21
C LEU A 208 -1.35 0.18 -18.89
N ASP A 209 -1.46 -0.49 -20.03
CA ASP A 209 -2.75 -0.65 -20.71
C ASP A 209 -3.76 -1.43 -19.85
N LEU A 210 -3.31 -2.51 -19.20
CA LEU A 210 -4.13 -3.26 -18.24
C LEU A 210 -4.55 -2.40 -17.04
N LEU A 211 -3.61 -1.62 -16.49
CA LEU A 211 -3.92 -0.71 -15.38
C LEU A 211 -4.95 0.35 -15.77
N GLN A 212 -4.86 0.89 -16.98
CA GLN A 212 -5.82 1.88 -17.47
C GLN A 212 -7.21 1.29 -17.68
N GLN A 213 -7.30 0.07 -18.20
CA GLN A 213 -8.57 -0.65 -18.29
C GLN A 213 -9.19 -0.85 -16.92
N GLU A 214 -8.37 -1.24 -15.93
CA GLU A 214 -8.83 -1.44 -14.56
C GLU A 214 -9.22 -0.13 -13.88
N LEU A 215 -8.49 0.96 -14.12
CA LEU A 215 -8.84 2.30 -13.64
C LEU A 215 -10.21 2.73 -14.20
N THR A 216 -10.41 2.60 -15.51
CA THR A 216 -11.67 2.94 -16.16
C THR A 216 -12.83 2.12 -15.63
N ARG A 217 -12.63 0.80 -15.48
CA ARG A 217 -13.64 -0.11 -14.95
C ARG A 217 -14.02 0.25 -13.51
N THR A 218 -13.01 0.50 -12.67
CA THR A 218 -13.19 0.78 -11.24
C THR A 218 -13.87 2.13 -11.01
N THR A 219 -13.47 3.18 -11.74
CA THR A 219 -14.08 4.51 -11.65
C THR A 219 -15.51 4.51 -12.21
N LYS A 220 -15.77 3.79 -13.30
CA LYS A 220 -17.13 3.61 -13.84
C LYS A 220 -18.03 2.92 -12.81
N PHE A 221 -17.57 1.80 -12.24
CA PHE A 221 -18.32 1.08 -11.20
C PHE A 221 -18.65 1.98 -10.00
N TYR A 222 -17.66 2.74 -9.49
CA TYR A 222 -17.89 3.67 -8.40
C TYR A 222 -18.95 4.72 -8.77
N ASN A 223 -18.84 5.36 -9.93
CA ASN A 223 -19.74 6.43 -10.37
C ASN A 223 -21.16 5.93 -10.65
N GLU A 224 -21.33 4.69 -11.12
CA GLU A 224 -22.65 4.07 -11.32
C GLU A 224 -23.31 3.70 -9.99
N SER A 225 -22.53 3.24 -9.01
CA SER A 225 -23.00 2.91 -7.67
C SER A 225 -23.27 4.14 -6.80
N ASN A 226 -22.63 5.28 -7.10
CA ASN A 226 -22.72 6.52 -6.33
C ASN A 226 -23.17 7.70 -7.21
N LYS A 227 -24.35 7.57 -7.83
CA LYS A 227 -24.86 8.56 -8.82
C LYS A 227 -24.95 10.00 -8.30
N GLN A 228 -25.20 10.17 -7.00
CA GLN A 228 -25.28 11.48 -6.35
C GLN A 228 -23.92 12.03 -5.91
N ASN A 229 -22.93 11.16 -5.71
CA ASN A 229 -21.59 11.50 -5.24
C ASN A 229 -20.52 10.88 -6.17
N ARG A 230 -20.60 11.22 -7.45
CA ARG A 230 -19.60 10.78 -8.43
C ARG A 230 -18.24 11.40 -8.15
N LEU A 231 -17.18 10.75 -8.60
CA LEU A 231 -15.85 11.34 -8.59
C LEU A 231 -15.84 12.61 -9.44
N PRO A 232 -15.44 13.76 -8.88
CA PRO A 232 -15.21 14.98 -9.65
C PRO A 232 -14.14 14.75 -10.74
N GLU A 233 -14.26 15.46 -11.86
CA GLU A 233 -13.30 15.37 -12.97
C GLU A 233 -11.90 15.87 -12.60
N ASP A 234 -11.81 16.75 -11.60
CA ASP A 234 -10.56 17.29 -11.06
C ASP A 234 -9.95 16.43 -9.95
N THR A 235 -10.53 15.24 -9.66
CA THR A 235 -9.98 14.30 -8.68
C THR A 235 -8.53 13.97 -9.02
N PRO A 236 -7.55 14.24 -8.13
CA PRO A 236 -6.14 14.00 -8.43
C PRO A 236 -5.83 12.50 -8.51
N LEU A 237 -5.02 12.14 -9.51
CA LEU A 237 -4.52 10.79 -9.73
C LEU A 237 -3.04 10.71 -9.34
N PHE A 238 -2.71 9.86 -8.38
CA PHE A 238 -1.36 9.63 -7.88
C PHE A 238 -0.78 8.30 -8.38
N PRO A 239 0.14 8.31 -9.35
CA PRO A 239 0.85 7.10 -9.77
C PRO A 239 1.92 6.72 -8.75
N THR A 240 2.08 5.42 -8.49
CA THR A 240 3.05 4.84 -7.56
C THR A 240 3.49 3.46 -8.04
N GLY A 241 4.57 2.97 -7.47
CA GLY A 241 5.16 1.69 -7.83
C GLY A 241 6.43 1.82 -8.68
N SER A 242 7.20 0.76 -8.72
CA SER A 242 8.53 0.77 -9.36
C SER A 242 8.48 0.99 -10.87
N LEU A 243 7.37 0.61 -11.52
CA LEU A 243 7.24 0.76 -12.98
C LEU A 243 6.95 2.20 -13.42
N PHE A 244 6.48 3.08 -12.53
CA PHE A 244 6.34 4.50 -12.85
C PHE A 244 7.64 5.29 -12.68
N GLU A 245 8.66 4.71 -12.03
CA GLU A 245 9.96 5.35 -11.96
C GLU A 245 10.59 5.47 -13.36
N PRO A 246 11.27 6.58 -13.63
CA PRO A 246 12.02 6.72 -14.88
C PRO A 246 13.06 5.59 -15.02
N LEU A 247 13.21 5.08 -16.22
CA LEU A 247 14.32 4.16 -16.51
C LEU A 247 15.67 4.85 -16.25
N PRO A 248 16.71 4.08 -15.86
CA PRO A 248 18.08 4.59 -15.84
C PRO A 248 18.44 5.28 -17.15
N VAL A 249 19.31 6.28 -17.09
CA VAL A 249 19.68 7.09 -18.26
C VAL A 249 20.19 6.21 -19.41
N GLU A 250 20.90 5.14 -19.06
CA GLU A 250 21.47 4.16 -20.00
C GLU A 250 20.40 3.32 -20.74
N GLU A 251 19.24 3.12 -20.12
CA GLU A 251 18.10 2.37 -20.69
C GLU A 251 17.04 3.29 -21.33
N ARG A 252 17.22 4.60 -21.24
CA ARG A 252 16.33 5.56 -21.93
C ARG A 252 16.65 5.56 -23.42
N LEU A 253 15.86 4.81 -24.17
CA LEU A 253 15.78 5.07 -25.60
C LEU A 253 15.36 6.53 -25.77
N MET A 254 16.25 7.37 -26.28
CA MET A 254 15.99 8.77 -26.57
C MET A 254 14.66 8.85 -27.32
N ASP A 255 13.73 9.67 -26.86
CA ASP A 255 12.40 9.98 -27.45
C ASP A 255 11.20 9.12 -27.00
N ARG A 256 11.31 8.17 -26.08
CA ARG A 256 10.09 7.53 -25.54
C ARG A 256 9.55 8.27 -24.32
N PRO A 257 8.27 8.70 -24.32
CA PRO A 257 7.66 9.32 -23.15
C PRO A 257 7.63 8.34 -21.97
N SER A 258 7.81 8.87 -20.75
CA SER A 258 7.71 8.06 -19.52
C SER A 258 6.31 7.43 -19.38
N LEU A 259 6.17 6.37 -18.56
CA LEU A 259 4.85 5.82 -18.28
C LEU A 259 3.91 6.85 -17.65
N THR A 260 4.47 7.77 -16.86
CA THR A 260 3.69 8.88 -16.27
C THR A 260 3.16 9.82 -17.34
N ASP A 261 3.95 10.15 -18.37
CA ASP A 261 3.49 11.03 -19.47
C ASP A 261 2.45 10.34 -20.34
N ARG A 262 2.62 9.04 -20.59
CA ARG A 262 1.61 8.22 -21.28
C ARG A 262 0.32 8.13 -20.50
N LEU A 263 0.39 7.97 -19.18
CA LEU A 263 -0.77 7.99 -18.30
C LEU A 263 -1.50 9.33 -18.39
N LYS A 264 -0.77 10.46 -18.30
CA LYS A 264 -1.35 11.81 -18.44
C LYS A 264 -2.12 12.01 -19.76
N ALA A 265 -1.58 11.46 -20.85
CA ALA A 265 -2.20 11.59 -22.17
C ALA A 265 -3.49 10.76 -22.34
N ARG A 266 -3.76 9.81 -21.43
CA ARG A 266 -4.82 8.81 -21.59
C ARG A 266 -5.87 8.82 -20.49
N THR A 267 -5.68 9.59 -19.42
CA THR A 267 -6.64 9.70 -18.32
C THR A 267 -7.29 11.08 -18.30
N PRO A 268 -8.60 11.20 -18.00
CA PRO A 268 -9.23 12.50 -17.78
C PRO A 268 -8.81 13.14 -16.46
N TYR A 269 -8.26 12.35 -15.52
CA TYR A 269 -7.94 12.80 -14.18
C TYR A 269 -6.57 13.49 -14.13
N PRO A 270 -6.42 14.61 -13.38
CA PRO A 270 -5.15 15.33 -13.28
C PRO A 270 -4.10 14.50 -12.52
N VAL A 271 -3.02 14.10 -13.21
CA VAL A 271 -1.92 13.35 -12.60
C VAL A 271 -1.08 14.27 -11.73
N ARG A 272 -0.90 13.89 -10.46
CA ARG A 272 -0.16 14.63 -9.45
C ARG A 272 1.01 13.82 -8.89
N GLY A 273 2.06 14.51 -8.47
CA GLY A 273 3.18 13.91 -7.74
C GLY A 273 2.94 13.93 -6.23
N TYR A 274 3.57 12.99 -5.54
CA TYR A 274 3.59 12.97 -4.08
C TYR A 274 4.38 14.15 -3.51
N LYS A 275 3.88 14.70 -2.39
CA LYS A 275 4.60 15.70 -1.59
C LYS A 275 4.82 15.10 -0.19
N PRO A 276 5.86 14.25 -0.03
CA PRO A 276 6.12 13.60 1.25
C PRO A 276 6.46 14.62 2.33
N ALA A 277 6.08 14.31 3.56
CA ALA A 277 6.44 15.11 4.73
C ALA A 277 7.95 15.01 5.07
N LEU A 278 8.62 13.98 4.52
CA LEU A 278 10.06 13.77 4.72
C LEU A 278 10.89 14.49 3.65
N THR A 279 12.04 14.95 4.03
CA THR A 279 13.06 15.45 3.10
C THR A 279 13.65 14.26 2.32
N ILE A 280 13.42 14.27 1.02
CA ILE A 280 13.78 13.16 0.12
C ILE A 280 15.12 13.43 -0.55
N PRO A 281 16.10 12.52 -0.44
CA PRO A 281 17.36 12.63 -1.18
C PRO A 281 17.13 12.62 -2.70
N PRO A 282 17.86 13.44 -3.49
CA PRO A 282 17.62 13.59 -4.94
C PRO A 282 17.71 12.30 -5.75
N LYS A 283 18.47 11.30 -5.28
CA LYS A 283 18.64 10.00 -5.96
C LYS A 283 17.57 8.97 -5.60
N MET A 284 16.71 9.29 -4.62
CA MET A 284 15.67 8.35 -4.19
C MET A 284 14.54 8.27 -5.20
N ARG A 285 14.12 7.05 -5.51
CA ARG A 285 12.99 6.75 -6.41
C ARG A 285 11.68 6.89 -5.64
N LEU A 286 11.09 8.08 -5.70
CA LEU A 286 9.95 8.47 -4.86
C LEU A 286 8.73 7.56 -5.00
N MET A 287 8.34 7.22 -6.23
CA MET A 287 7.15 6.40 -6.50
C MET A 287 7.35 4.96 -6.05
N GLN A 288 8.56 4.44 -6.15
CA GLN A 288 8.92 3.10 -5.68
C GLN A 288 8.81 2.97 -4.16
N PHE A 289 9.14 4.05 -3.42
CA PHE A 289 9.12 4.06 -1.96
C PHE A 289 7.90 4.76 -1.36
N ALA A 290 6.87 5.05 -2.14
CA ALA A 290 5.67 5.74 -1.67
C ALA A 290 5.01 5.03 -0.47
N VAL A 291 4.97 3.69 -0.46
CA VAL A 291 4.47 2.91 0.69
C VAL A 291 5.32 3.15 1.93
N ASN A 292 6.65 3.07 1.81
CA ASN A 292 7.57 3.28 2.93
C ASN A 292 7.42 4.70 3.52
N LEU A 293 7.25 5.70 2.66
CA LEU A 293 7.01 7.09 3.08
C LEU A 293 5.70 7.24 3.84
N GLY A 294 4.64 6.58 3.37
CA GLY A 294 3.34 6.58 4.05
C GLY A 294 3.33 5.81 5.38
N LEU A 295 4.21 4.83 5.55
CA LEU A 295 4.40 4.10 6.81
C LEU A 295 5.09 4.94 7.87
N PHE A 296 5.85 5.97 7.47
CA PHE A 296 6.59 6.79 8.41
C PHE A 296 5.62 7.50 9.38
N PRO A 297 5.83 7.42 10.70
CA PRO A 297 4.97 8.13 11.65
C PRO A 297 5.15 9.63 11.48
N THR A 298 4.03 10.37 11.47
CA THR A 298 4.00 11.82 11.59
C THR A 298 3.73 12.19 13.04
N ASP A 299 4.27 13.30 13.54
CA ASP A 299 4.20 13.73 14.94
C ASP A 299 2.76 13.91 15.49
N ASN A 300 1.73 13.66 14.68
CA ASN A 300 0.31 13.76 15.03
C ASN A 300 -0.40 12.40 15.18
N GLN A 301 0.34 11.31 15.40
CA GLN A 301 -0.25 9.97 15.67
C GLN A 301 0.37 9.30 16.87
#